data_6a9edd89ad1ac939f0b03cd8d8e1583c
#
_entry.id   6a9edd89ad1ac939f0b03cd8d8e1583c
#
_cell.length_a   1.000
_cell.length_b   1.000
_cell.length_c   1.000
_cell.angle_alpha   90.00
_cell.angle_beta   90.00
_cell.angle_gamma   90.00
#
_symmetry.space_group_name_H-M   'P 1'
#
loop_
_entity.id
_entity.type
_entity.pdbx_description
1 polymer ?
#
loop_
_entity_poly.entity_id
_entity_poly.type
_entity_poly.pdbx_seq_one_letter_code
_entity_poly.pdbx_strand_id
1 'polypeptide(L)'
;MFYIKDQGRQIIIEDGEGGNVFTRCGDCGTEFEVDLVEAIRNGCDIYASSIYCPVCSAKRLKAKQETDREIKLLAERYEDCGITEEIIRNLMGKEADLDDRAKLLGIKLGLAHEFHRQELFSVDDLCHVTGMTPDEAMAAIAEAGISPITVKPAPWLNGGVS
;
A
#
# COMPACT_ATOMS: atom_id res chain seq x y z
N MET A 1 1.01 -18.77 13.07
CA MET A 1 1.32 -20.03 13.80
C MET A 1 2.75 -20.43 13.47
N PHE A 2 3.60 -20.59 14.47
CA PHE A 2 5.01 -20.96 14.33
C PHE A 2 5.20 -22.45 14.57
N TYR A 3 6.12 -23.08 13.88
CA TYR A 3 6.41 -24.50 14.01
C TYR A 3 7.85 -24.82 13.61
N ILE A 4 8.38 -25.89 14.19
CA ILE A 4 9.62 -26.54 13.75
C ILE A 4 9.30 -27.76 12.90
N LYS A 5 10.24 -28.16 12.04
CA LYS A 5 10.15 -29.41 11.28
C LYS A 5 11.08 -30.44 11.91
N ASP A 6 10.51 -31.54 12.35
CA ASP A 6 11.25 -32.71 12.80
C ASP A 6 10.80 -33.95 12.02
N GLN A 7 11.73 -34.60 11.32
CA GLN A 7 11.49 -35.82 10.54
C GLN A 7 10.24 -35.78 9.62
N GLY A 8 9.96 -34.59 9.03
CA GLY A 8 8.80 -34.37 8.17
C GLY A 8 7.49 -34.08 8.89
N ARG A 9 7.52 -33.99 10.24
CA ARG A 9 6.37 -33.57 11.06
C ARG A 9 6.48 -32.09 11.39
N GLN A 10 5.33 -31.39 11.47
CA GLN A 10 5.25 -30.03 11.97
C GLN A 10 4.97 -30.09 13.49
N ILE A 11 5.83 -29.50 14.30
CA ILE A 11 5.63 -29.36 15.73
C ILE A 11 5.34 -27.90 16.02
N ILE A 12 4.14 -27.59 16.54
CA ILE A 12 3.75 -26.23 16.89
C ILE A 12 4.57 -25.83 18.14
N ILE A 13 5.15 -24.63 18.11
CA ILE A 13 5.93 -24.09 19.21
C ILE A 13 4.99 -23.20 20.01
N GLU A 14 4.81 -23.54 21.26
CA GLU A 14 4.08 -22.70 22.24
C GLU A 14 5.03 -21.76 22.99
N ASP A 15 6.31 -22.19 23.19
CA ASP A 15 7.35 -21.41 23.84
C ASP A 15 8.65 -21.49 23.05
N GLY A 16 9.24 -20.33 22.76
CA GLY A 16 10.35 -20.17 21.82
C GLY A 16 11.71 -20.63 22.32
N GLU A 17 11.93 -21.94 22.48
CA GLU A 17 13.26 -22.51 22.68
C GLU A 17 13.81 -23.11 21.37
N GLY A 18 14.83 -22.45 20.86
CA GLY A 18 15.92 -22.93 20.03
C GLY A 18 15.63 -23.90 18.86
N GLY A 19 15.63 -23.42 17.65
CA GLY A 19 15.59 -24.21 16.42
C GLY A 19 15.18 -23.36 15.22
N ASN A 20 15.31 -23.89 14.02
CA ASN A 20 14.79 -23.23 12.82
C ASN A 20 13.27 -23.17 12.87
N VAL A 21 12.73 -21.99 13.15
CA VAL A 21 11.30 -21.76 13.27
C VAL A 21 10.73 -21.35 11.94
N PHE A 22 9.63 -21.98 11.54
CA PHE A 22 8.95 -21.70 10.28
C PHE A 22 7.56 -21.11 10.54
N THR A 23 7.13 -20.27 9.62
CA THR A 23 5.75 -19.76 9.56
C THR A 23 5.29 -19.62 8.12
N ARG A 24 4.02 -19.32 7.93
CA ARG A 24 3.47 -18.99 6.60
C ARG A 24 3.21 -17.51 6.49
N CYS A 25 3.58 -16.95 5.36
CA CYS A 25 3.32 -15.56 5.04
C CYS A 25 1.81 -15.29 5.02
N GLY A 26 1.37 -14.23 5.71
CA GLY A 26 -0.02 -13.83 5.75
C GLY A 26 -0.58 -13.37 4.40
N ASP A 27 0.28 -12.92 3.47
CA ASP A 27 -0.15 -12.45 2.15
C ASP A 27 -0.14 -13.55 1.07
N CYS A 28 0.98 -14.28 0.94
CA CYS A 28 1.16 -15.22 -0.17
C CYS A 28 1.10 -16.69 0.25
N GLY A 29 0.99 -16.98 1.54
CA GLY A 29 0.97 -18.34 2.08
C GLY A 29 2.31 -19.09 1.99
N THR A 30 3.36 -18.49 1.43
CA THR A 30 4.68 -19.12 1.32
C THR A 30 5.24 -19.37 2.70
N GLU A 31 5.75 -20.58 2.91
CA GLU A 31 6.46 -20.96 4.11
C GLU A 31 7.86 -20.36 4.09
N PHE A 32 8.32 -19.83 5.22
CA PHE A 32 9.67 -19.29 5.36
C PHE A 32 10.15 -19.40 6.82
N GLU A 33 11.47 -19.39 6.97
CA GLU A 33 12.14 -19.43 8.26
C GLU A 33 12.13 -18.05 8.91
N VAL A 34 11.95 -18.00 10.22
CA VAL A 34 11.90 -16.78 11.03
C VAL A 34 12.88 -16.90 12.19
N ASP A 35 13.73 -15.90 12.35
CA ASP A 35 14.47 -15.69 13.60
C ASP A 35 13.53 -15.00 14.63
N LEU A 36 12.98 -15.79 15.54
CA LEU A 36 12.08 -15.29 16.58
C LEU A 36 12.79 -14.33 17.53
N VAL A 37 14.08 -14.54 17.81
CA VAL A 37 14.85 -13.68 18.71
C VAL A 37 15.00 -12.30 18.11
N GLU A 38 15.33 -12.24 16.81
CA GLU A 38 15.41 -10.99 16.09
C GLU A 38 14.03 -10.32 15.96
N ALA A 39 12.98 -11.07 15.65
CA ALA A 39 11.62 -10.55 15.53
C ALA A 39 11.13 -9.91 16.84
N ILE A 40 11.33 -10.58 17.99
CA ILE A 40 10.99 -10.05 19.32
C ILE A 40 11.82 -8.81 19.66
N ARG A 41 13.12 -8.85 19.36
CA ARG A 41 14.02 -7.71 19.61
C ARG A 41 13.61 -6.47 18.81
N ASN A 42 13.06 -6.67 17.63
CA ASN A 42 12.51 -5.62 16.78
C ASN A 42 11.08 -5.19 17.16
N GLY A 43 10.57 -5.67 18.27
CA GLY A 43 9.25 -5.28 18.81
C GLY A 43 8.07 -5.97 18.13
N CYS A 44 8.30 -7.09 17.43
CA CYS A 44 7.22 -7.87 16.83
C CYS A 44 6.46 -8.63 17.92
N ASP A 45 5.15 -8.39 18.03
CA ASP A 45 4.27 -9.23 18.83
C ASP A 45 3.96 -10.52 18.05
N ILE A 46 4.65 -11.58 18.39
CA ILE A 46 4.54 -12.87 17.70
C ILE A 46 3.16 -13.54 17.87
N TYR A 47 2.35 -13.10 18.81
CA TYR A 47 1.01 -13.65 19.07
C TYR A 47 -0.09 -12.88 18.34
N ALA A 48 0.08 -11.58 18.14
CA ALA A 48 -0.93 -10.71 17.56
C ALA A 48 -0.64 -10.29 16.12
N SER A 49 0.61 -10.43 15.65
CA SER A 49 1.03 -9.90 14.36
C SER A 49 0.98 -10.95 13.25
N SER A 50 0.46 -10.57 12.09
CA SER A 50 0.69 -11.32 10.85
C SER A 50 2.13 -11.14 10.42
N ILE A 51 2.84 -12.25 10.21
CA ILE A 51 4.22 -12.23 9.74
C ILE A 51 4.25 -12.43 8.24
N TYR A 52 5.09 -11.65 7.57
CA TYR A 52 5.19 -11.63 6.12
C TYR A 52 6.59 -12.08 5.68
N CYS A 53 6.67 -12.85 4.61
CA CYS A 53 7.94 -13.23 4.02
C CYS A 53 8.70 -11.99 3.52
N PRO A 54 10.03 -12.05 3.35
CA PRO A 54 10.84 -10.88 2.94
C PRO A 54 10.32 -10.18 1.69
N VAL A 55 9.80 -10.94 0.71
CA VAL A 55 9.25 -10.39 -0.54
C VAL A 55 7.98 -9.58 -0.28
N CYS A 56 7.04 -10.12 0.51
CA CYS A 56 5.81 -9.41 0.85
C CYS A 56 6.08 -8.22 1.78
N SER A 57 7.01 -8.36 2.73
CA SER A 57 7.45 -7.26 3.59
C SER A 57 8.02 -6.10 2.78
N ALA A 58 8.88 -6.38 1.79
CA ALA A 58 9.43 -5.36 0.91
C ALA A 58 8.34 -4.67 0.07
N LYS A 59 7.36 -5.43 -0.46
CA LYS A 59 6.22 -4.86 -1.20
C LYS A 59 5.37 -3.94 -0.31
N ARG A 60 5.07 -4.37 0.92
CA ARG A 60 4.30 -3.58 1.89
C ARG A 60 5.04 -2.30 2.29
N LEU A 61 6.34 -2.38 2.53
CA LEU A 61 7.16 -1.22 2.84
C LEU A 61 7.16 -0.22 1.68
N LYS A 62 7.32 -0.70 0.46
CA LYS A 62 7.27 0.14 -0.74
C LYS A 62 5.91 0.82 -0.89
N ALA A 63 4.82 0.08 -0.77
CA ALA A 63 3.46 0.64 -0.85
C ALA A 63 3.23 1.71 0.22
N LYS A 64 3.70 1.47 1.47
CA LYS A 64 3.62 2.48 2.53
C LYS A 64 4.42 3.74 2.20
N GLN A 65 5.63 3.60 1.68
CA GLN A 65 6.45 4.75 1.27
C GLN A 65 5.80 5.56 0.14
N GLU A 66 5.18 4.87 -0.82
CA GLU A 66 4.42 5.53 -1.90
C GLU A 66 3.21 6.30 -1.33
N THR A 67 2.43 5.69 -0.44
CA THR A 67 1.32 6.35 0.25
C THR A 67 1.78 7.57 1.06
N ASP A 68 2.85 7.45 1.85
CA ASP A 68 3.41 8.55 2.64
C ASP A 68 3.86 9.71 1.74
N ARG A 69 4.47 9.41 0.60
CA ARG A 69 4.87 10.40 -0.39
C ARG A 69 3.66 11.13 -1.00
N GLU A 70 2.62 10.41 -1.37
CA GLU A 70 1.40 10.99 -1.93
C GLU A 70 0.67 11.87 -0.91
N ILE A 71 0.60 11.45 0.37
CA ILE A 71 0.04 12.26 1.46
C ILE A 71 0.77 13.60 1.56
N LYS A 72 2.12 13.56 1.54
CA LYS A 72 2.94 14.77 1.62
C LYS A 72 2.68 15.69 0.43
N LEU A 73 2.69 15.17 -0.80
CA LEU A 73 2.43 15.94 -2.01
C LEU A 73 1.01 16.55 -2.02
N LEU A 74 0.03 15.83 -1.49
CA LEU A 74 -1.33 16.33 -1.37
C LEU A 74 -1.42 17.43 -0.33
N ALA A 75 -0.78 17.29 0.83
CA ALA A 75 -0.70 18.33 1.86
C ALA A 75 -0.02 19.61 1.33
N GLU A 76 1.12 19.49 0.65
CA GLU A 76 1.81 20.61 0.02
C GLU A 76 0.92 21.35 -1.00
N ARG A 77 0.12 20.62 -1.77
CA ARG A 77 -0.80 21.19 -2.79
C ARG A 77 -1.96 21.97 -2.18
N TYR A 78 -2.41 21.61 -0.99
CA TYR A 78 -3.54 22.22 -0.28
C TYR A 78 -3.13 22.98 0.99
N GLU A 79 -1.84 23.31 1.12
CA GLU A 79 -1.30 24.03 2.28
C GLU A 79 -2.00 25.38 2.49
N ASP A 80 -2.26 26.12 1.42
CA ASP A 80 -2.97 27.40 1.44
C ASP A 80 -4.46 27.27 1.85
N CYS A 81 -5.02 26.07 1.78
CA CYS A 81 -6.35 25.73 2.28
C CYS A 81 -6.32 25.20 3.74
N GLY A 82 -5.16 25.17 4.38
CA GLY A 82 -5.01 24.68 5.75
C GLY A 82 -5.02 23.15 5.89
N ILE A 83 -4.86 22.42 4.79
CA ILE A 83 -4.80 20.95 4.81
C ILE A 83 -3.36 20.52 5.13
N THR A 84 -3.22 19.72 6.18
CA THR A 84 -1.93 19.17 6.64
C THR A 84 -1.89 17.66 6.46
N GLU A 85 -0.67 17.08 6.49
CA GLU A 85 -0.51 15.61 6.49
C GLU A 85 -1.31 14.94 7.61
N GLU A 86 -1.38 15.56 8.79
CA GLU A 86 -2.14 15.05 9.94
C GLU A 86 -3.63 14.96 9.62
N ILE A 87 -4.20 15.98 9.00
CA ILE A 87 -5.61 15.98 8.58
C ILE A 87 -5.88 14.86 7.60
N ILE A 88 -5.00 14.69 6.58
CA ILE A 88 -5.14 13.63 5.58
C ILE A 88 -5.07 12.25 6.24
N ARG A 89 -4.10 12.01 7.13
CA ARG A 89 -3.96 10.73 7.87
C ARG A 89 -5.19 10.46 8.75
N ASN A 90 -5.74 11.46 9.40
CA ASN A 90 -6.96 11.33 10.19
C ASN A 90 -8.19 10.97 9.33
N LEU A 91 -8.28 11.52 8.11
CA LEU A 91 -9.32 11.15 7.15
C LEU A 91 -9.16 9.71 6.68
N MET A 92 -7.92 9.27 6.37
CA MET A 92 -7.64 7.88 5.99
C MET A 92 -8.03 6.87 7.08
N GLY A 93 -7.92 7.24 8.35
CA GLY A 93 -8.29 6.37 9.47
C GLY A 93 -9.78 6.12 9.64
N LYS A 94 -10.66 6.91 8.99
CA LYS A 94 -12.12 6.79 9.13
C LYS A 94 -12.74 5.68 8.29
N GLU A 95 -12.10 5.32 7.18
CA GLU A 95 -12.61 4.35 6.22
C GLU A 95 -11.89 3.01 6.42
N ALA A 96 -12.43 2.13 7.28
CA ALA A 96 -11.76 0.89 7.66
C ALA A 96 -11.70 -0.15 6.53
N ASP A 97 -12.69 -0.16 5.64
CA ASP A 97 -12.88 -1.23 4.66
C ASP A 97 -12.17 -1.03 3.31
N LEU A 98 -11.61 0.15 3.10
CA LEU A 98 -10.89 0.48 1.85
C LEU A 98 -9.37 0.33 2.04
N ASP A 99 -8.67 -0.03 0.97
CA ASP A 99 -7.21 0.04 0.96
C ASP A 99 -6.69 1.49 0.92
N ASP A 100 -5.44 1.69 1.30
CA ASP A 100 -4.86 3.03 1.46
C ASP A 100 -4.85 3.86 0.17
N ARG A 101 -4.71 3.20 -1.00
CA ARG A 101 -4.76 3.89 -2.30
C ARG A 101 -6.18 4.40 -2.59
N ALA A 102 -7.20 3.57 -2.39
CA ALA A 102 -8.59 3.96 -2.59
C ALA A 102 -9.02 5.08 -1.65
N LYS A 103 -8.59 5.01 -0.36
CA LYS A 103 -8.82 6.09 0.61
C LYS A 103 -8.22 7.41 0.15
N LEU A 104 -6.95 7.37 -0.26
CA LEU A 104 -6.24 8.58 -0.70
C LEU A 104 -6.86 9.20 -1.96
N LEU A 105 -7.30 8.36 -2.91
CA LEU A 105 -8.03 8.82 -4.10
C LEU A 105 -9.37 9.48 -3.73
N GLY A 106 -10.12 8.91 -2.79
CA GLY A 106 -11.35 9.51 -2.26
C GLY A 106 -11.10 10.86 -1.59
N ILE A 107 -10.07 10.97 -0.76
CA ILE A 107 -9.66 12.23 -0.13
C ILE A 107 -9.27 13.27 -1.18
N LYS A 108 -8.46 12.89 -2.16
CA LYS A 108 -8.04 13.74 -3.27
C LYS A 108 -9.24 14.29 -4.05
N LEU A 109 -10.21 13.45 -4.36
CA LEU A 109 -11.45 13.85 -5.02
C LEU A 109 -12.29 14.79 -4.14
N GLY A 110 -12.43 14.49 -2.85
CA GLY A 110 -13.16 15.33 -1.88
C GLY A 110 -12.54 16.71 -1.75
N LEU A 111 -11.22 16.81 -1.62
CA LEU A 111 -10.49 18.07 -1.55
C LEU A 111 -10.64 18.88 -2.86
N ALA A 112 -10.52 18.21 -4.02
CA ALA A 112 -10.72 18.86 -5.31
C ALA A 112 -12.11 19.48 -5.44
N HIS A 113 -13.14 18.76 -4.99
CA HIS A 113 -14.52 19.24 -4.99
C HIS A 113 -14.72 20.40 -4.02
N GLU A 114 -14.26 20.26 -2.77
CA GLU A 114 -14.47 21.27 -1.70
C GLU A 114 -13.77 22.59 -2.02
N PHE A 115 -12.55 22.53 -2.54
CA PHE A 115 -11.75 23.72 -2.84
C PHE A 115 -11.80 24.15 -4.31
N HIS A 116 -12.69 23.54 -5.11
CA HIS A 116 -12.86 23.83 -6.54
C HIS A 116 -11.57 23.79 -7.35
N ARG A 117 -10.71 22.80 -7.06
CA ARG A 117 -9.43 22.59 -7.74
C ARG A 117 -9.52 21.44 -8.72
N GLN A 118 -8.72 21.52 -9.79
CA GLN A 118 -8.57 20.41 -10.73
C GLN A 118 -7.52 19.43 -10.22
N GLU A 119 -7.91 18.16 -10.12
CA GLU A 119 -7.03 17.06 -9.81
C GLU A 119 -6.94 16.09 -10.99
N LEU A 120 -5.74 15.54 -11.20
CA LEU A 120 -5.51 14.54 -12.22
C LEU A 120 -5.61 13.14 -11.60
N PHE A 121 -6.38 12.29 -12.25
CA PHE A 121 -6.49 10.88 -11.94
C PHE A 121 -5.99 10.07 -13.13
N SER A 122 -5.24 9.02 -12.87
CA SER A 122 -4.81 8.10 -13.91
C SER A 122 -5.91 7.10 -14.25
N VAL A 123 -5.84 6.50 -15.44
CA VAL A 123 -6.71 5.36 -15.80
C VAL A 123 -6.52 4.21 -14.80
N ASP A 124 -5.29 4.02 -14.34
CA ASP A 124 -4.93 3.01 -13.34
C ASP A 124 -5.60 3.24 -11.98
N ASP A 125 -5.77 4.51 -11.58
CA ASP A 125 -6.52 4.87 -10.37
C ASP A 125 -8.01 4.54 -10.51
N LEU A 126 -8.59 4.81 -11.67
CA LEU A 126 -9.98 4.44 -11.95
C LEU A 126 -10.16 2.92 -11.93
N CYS A 127 -9.29 2.18 -12.60
CA CYS A 127 -9.31 0.71 -12.59
C CYS A 127 -9.22 0.16 -11.16
N HIS A 128 -8.35 0.75 -10.34
CA HIS A 128 -8.16 0.32 -8.96
C HIS A 128 -9.42 0.47 -8.11
N VAL A 129 -10.11 1.62 -8.21
CA VAL A 129 -11.30 1.92 -7.39
C VAL A 129 -12.55 1.21 -7.92
N THR A 130 -12.70 1.09 -9.24
CA THR A 130 -13.92 0.55 -9.86
C THR A 130 -13.85 -0.94 -10.14
N GLY A 131 -12.65 -1.53 -10.14
CA GLY A 131 -12.42 -2.91 -10.58
C GLY A 131 -12.52 -3.12 -12.10
N MET A 132 -12.63 -2.03 -12.87
CA MET A 132 -12.68 -2.08 -14.34
C MET A 132 -11.32 -2.43 -14.94
N THR A 133 -11.34 -3.03 -16.12
CA THR A 133 -10.14 -3.14 -16.95
C THR A 133 -9.77 -1.78 -17.56
N PRO A 134 -8.53 -1.56 -18.00
CA PRO A 134 -8.13 -0.32 -18.65
C PRO A 134 -8.98 0.04 -19.88
N ASP A 135 -9.41 -0.96 -20.65
CA ASP A 135 -10.24 -0.76 -21.85
C ASP A 135 -11.66 -0.30 -21.47
N GLU A 136 -12.25 -0.91 -20.42
CA GLU A 136 -13.56 -0.49 -19.90
C GLU A 136 -13.50 0.91 -19.29
N ALA A 137 -12.45 1.24 -18.56
CA ALA A 137 -12.26 2.57 -17.99
C ALA A 137 -12.10 3.63 -19.10
N MET A 138 -11.34 3.34 -20.15
CA MET A 138 -11.19 4.24 -21.29
C MET A 138 -12.51 4.42 -22.07
N ALA A 139 -13.30 3.37 -22.22
CA ALA A 139 -14.63 3.45 -22.85
C ALA A 139 -15.59 4.33 -22.02
N ALA A 140 -15.61 4.17 -20.71
CA ALA A 140 -16.42 4.98 -19.80
C ALA A 140 -16.01 6.47 -19.81
N ILE A 141 -14.71 6.77 -19.87
CA ILE A 141 -14.18 8.13 -20.01
C ILE A 141 -14.67 8.76 -21.31
N ALA A 142 -14.60 8.02 -22.42
CA ALA A 142 -15.04 8.48 -23.73
C ALA A 142 -16.56 8.72 -23.77
N GLU A 143 -17.35 7.82 -23.19
CA GLU A 143 -18.81 7.96 -23.08
C GLU A 143 -19.21 9.17 -22.23
N ALA A 144 -18.46 9.47 -21.16
CA ALA A 144 -18.65 10.66 -20.34
C ALA A 144 -18.22 11.97 -21.05
N GLY A 145 -17.68 11.91 -22.27
CA GLY A 145 -17.21 13.07 -23.02
C GLY A 145 -15.95 13.72 -22.44
N ILE A 146 -15.21 12.99 -21.62
CA ILE A 146 -13.97 13.46 -21.00
C ILE A 146 -12.81 13.17 -21.95
N SER A 147 -12.02 14.20 -22.26
CA SER A 147 -10.80 14.04 -23.08
C SER A 147 -9.62 13.70 -22.16
N PRO A 148 -8.99 12.53 -22.31
CA PRO A 148 -7.83 12.18 -21.53
C PRO A 148 -6.64 13.10 -21.84
N ILE A 149 -5.96 13.58 -20.80
CA ILE A 149 -4.76 14.39 -20.95
C ILE A 149 -3.55 13.47 -20.98
N THR A 150 -2.78 13.50 -22.07
CA THR A 150 -1.52 12.79 -22.15
C THR A 150 -0.43 13.63 -21.49
N VAL A 151 -0.03 13.25 -20.27
CA VAL A 151 1.11 13.86 -19.59
C VAL A 151 2.39 13.25 -20.18
N LYS A 152 3.17 14.05 -20.89
CA LYS A 152 4.50 13.60 -21.35
C LYS A 152 5.40 13.39 -20.12
N PRO A 153 6.08 12.23 -19.99
CA PRO A 153 7.06 12.05 -18.92
C PRO A 153 8.12 13.14 -19.03
N ALA A 154 8.48 13.70 -17.87
CA ALA A 154 9.50 14.74 -17.82
C ALA A 154 10.85 14.20 -18.35
N PRO A 155 11.57 14.93 -19.18
CA PRO A 155 12.75 14.44 -19.92
C PRO A 155 13.91 13.94 -19.02
N TRP A 156 13.92 14.27 -17.75
CA TRP A 156 14.95 13.87 -16.78
C TRP A 156 14.69 12.50 -16.11
N LEU A 157 13.56 11.83 -16.40
CA LEU A 157 13.30 10.46 -15.93
C LEU A 157 14.00 9.39 -16.81
N ASN A 158 14.57 9.77 -17.95
CA ASN A 158 15.28 8.88 -18.86
C ASN A 158 16.81 9.00 -18.73
N GLY A 159 17.33 9.40 -17.57
CA GLY A 159 18.75 9.37 -17.26
C GLY A 159 19.28 7.92 -17.27
N GLY A 160 19.58 7.42 -18.46
CA GLY A 160 20.21 6.14 -18.66
C GLY A 160 21.55 6.09 -17.94
N VAL A 161 21.73 5.03 -17.21
CA VAL A 161 23.04 4.57 -16.72
C VAL A 161 23.83 4.16 -17.95
N SER A 162 24.90 4.92 -18.24
CA SER A 162 25.99 4.47 -19.13
C SER A 162 27.03 3.76 -18.31
#